data_7063106940dfbd1d7726fb70b383d844
#
_entry.id   7063106940dfbd1d7726fb70b383d844
#
_cell.length_a   1.000
_cell.length_b   1.000
_cell.length_c   1.000
_cell.angle_alpha   90.00
_cell.angle_beta   90.00
_cell.angle_gamma   90.00
#
_symmetry.space_group_name_H-M   'P 1'
#
loop_
_entity.id
_entity.type
_entity.pdbx_description
1 polymer ?
#
loop_
_entity_poly.entity_id
_entity_poly.type
_entity_poly.pdbx_seq_one_letter_code
_entity_poly.pdbx_strand_id
1 'polypeptide(L)'
;MIPTHSSLLVFIAGAVVLLVIPGPAVFYIVGRSIDQGRRAGVISALGIAAGALVHVTAAALGLPALLVSSATAFSVVKYLGAAYLIYLGFEKLYRGDSFKKSHAPEPAKLGRIFRQGVVVSVLNPKEALFFFALLPQFVDYSEGSITAQIFFLGLLFISMGVTSDTLWALSAGTLAQHLKRNTRWLKVQRYVSGGMLISLGVATAFAGSHTKK
;
A
#
# COMPACT_ATOMS: atom_id res chain seq x y z
N MET A 1 -5.51 -6.21 -23.85
CA MET A 1 -4.73 -6.81 -22.74
C MET A 1 -4.28 -5.78 -21.70
N ILE A 2 -4.30 -4.51 -22.00
CA ILE A 2 -3.93 -3.42 -21.08
C ILE A 2 -5.21 -2.64 -20.80
N PRO A 3 -5.49 -2.23 -19.53
CA PRO A 3 -6.62 -1.37 -19.21
C PRO A 3 -6.65 -0.13 -20.10
N THR A 4 -7.85 0.44 -20.32
CA THR A 4 -7.99 1.65 -21.13
C THR A 4 -7.11 2.78 -20.58
N HIS A 5 -6.65 3.69 -21.47
CA HIS A 5 -5.77 4.80 -21.05
C HIS A 5 -6.38 5.63 -19.90
N SER A 6 -7.68 5.84 -19.88
CA SER A 6 -8.37 6.55 -18.81
C SER A 6 -8.31 5.79 -17.48
N SER A 7 -8.58 4.47 -17.50
CA SER A 7 -8.50 3.62 -16.29
C SER A 7 -7.08 3.57 -15.76
N LEU A 8 -6.08 3.51 -16.63
CA LEU A 8 -4.67 3.50 -16.23
C LEU A 8 -4.24 4.80 -15.57
N LEU A 9 -4.66 5.96 -16.09
CA LEU A 9 -4.37 7.26 -15.47
C LEU A 9 -4.99 7.40 -14.09
N VAL A 10 -6.24 6.98 -13.93
CA VAL A 10 -6.92 6.99 -12.62
C VAL A 10 -6.25 6.02 -11.65
N PHE A 11 -5.84 4.84 -12.13
CA PHE A 11 -5.06 3.89 -11.34
C PHE A 11 -3.74 4.50 -10.85
N ILE A 12 -2.96 5.10 -11.74
CA ILE A 12 -1.68 5.74 -11.40
C ILE A 12 -1.90 6.85 -10.37
N ALA A 13 -2.90 7.71 -10.57
CA ALA A 13 -3.22 8.77 -9.61
C ALA A 13 -3.58 8.20 -8.23
N GLY A 14 -4.45 7.18 -8.18
CA GLY A 14 -4.82 6.50 -6.93
C GLY A 14 -3.63 5.80 -6.27
N ALA A 15 -2.76 5.16 -7.06
CA ALA A 15 -1.55 4.52 -6.57
C ALA A 15 -0.56 5.55 -5.97
N VAL A 16 -0.33 6.68 -6.66
CA VAL A 16 0.51 7.78 -6.13
C VAL A 16 -0.02 8.27 -4.78
N VAL A 17 -1.32 8.55 -4.70
CA VAL A 17 -1.96 8.98 -3.46
C VAL A 17 -1.70 7.97 -2.35
N LEU A 18 -1.93 6.69 -2.63
CA LEU A 18 -1.72 5.63 -1.65
C LEU A 18 -0.25 5.50 -1.22
N LEU A 19 0.70 5.56 -2.16
CA LEU A 19 2.13 5.38 -1.90
C LEU A 19 2.73 6.56 -1.13
N VAL A 20 2.26 7.79 -1.40
CA VAL A 20 2.71 8.99 -0.68
C VAL A 20 2.22 9.00 0.77
N ILE A 21 1.08 8.38 1.06
CA ILE A 21 0.58 8.24 2.43
C ILE A 21 1.48 7.30 3.23
N PRO A 22 2.22 7.78 4.23
CA PRO A 22 3.06 6.91 5.03
C PRO A 22 2.21 5.94 5.86
N GLY A 23 2.49 4.67 5.68
CA GLY A 23 1.91 3.55 6.43
C GLY A 23 2.98 2.73 7.15
N PRO A 24 2.62 1.53 7.67
CA PRO A 24 3.56 0.66 8.40
C PRO A 24 4.84 0.36 7.61
N ALA A 25 4.74 0.16 6.28
CA ALA A 25 5.88 -0.07 5.40
C ALA A 25 6.85 1.12 5.39
N VAL A 26 6.35 2.34 5.17
CA VAL A 26 7.18 3.55 5.15
C VAL A 26 7.82 3.79 6.52
N PHE A 27 7.08 3.57 7.63
CA PHE A 27 7.65 3.71 8.97
C PHE A 27 8.77 2.71 9.23
N TYR A 28 8.62 1.47 8.76
CA TYR A 28 9.67 0.46 8.84
C TYR A 28 10.92 0.89 8.06
N ILE A 29 10.76 1.33 6.80
CA ILE A 29 11.85 1.81 5.94
C ILE A 29 12.58 2.99 6.58
N VAL A 30 11.83 4.00 7.00
CA VAL A 30 12.36 5.23 7.62
C VAL A 30 13.11 4.87 8.90
N GLY A 31 12.53 4.04 9.78
CA GLY A 31 13.16 3.58 11.00
C GLY A 31 14.50 2.89 10.72
N ARG A 32 14.52 1.93 9.79
CA ARG A 32 15.75 1.22 9.39
C ARG A 32 16.80 2.15 8.76
N SER A 33 16.35 3.10 7.94
CA SER A 33 17.25 4.08 7.33
C SER A 33 17.92 5.01 8.36
N ILE A 34 17.16 5.38 9.39
CA ILE A 34 17.67 6.21 10.49
C ILE A 34 18.65 5.44 11.37
N ASP A 35 18.28 4.21 11.74
CA ASP A 35 19.01 3.43 12.75
C ASP A 35 20.26 2.76 12.17
N GLN A 36 20.22 2.33 10.90
CA GLN A 36 21.27 1.53 10.26
C GLN A 36 21.75 2.08 8.91
N GLY A 37 21.33 3.30 8.56
CA GLY A 37 21.76 4.00 7.37
C GLY A 37 20.92 3.68 6.12
N ARG A 38 21.13 4.48 5.07
CA ARG A 38 20.38 4.45 3.81
C ARG A 38 20.34 3.07 3.15
N ARG A 39 21.44 2.31 3.22
CA ARG A 39 21.51 0.96 2.66
C ARG A 39 20.51 0.01 3.31
N ALA A 40 20.34 0.08 4.62
CA ALA A 40 19.33 -0.69 5.33
C ALA A 40 17.91 -0.29 4.94
N GLY A 41 17.66 1.01 4.75
CA GLY A 41 16.38 1.52 4.24
C GLY A 41 16.05 0.99 2.85
N VAL A 42 16.98 1.02 1.91
CA VAL A 42 16.79 0.49 0.55
C VAL A 42 16.53 -1.02 0.56
N ILE A 43 17.28 -1.78 1.36
CA ILE A 43 17.02 -3.23 1.52
C ILE A 43 15.65 -3.50 2.15
N SER A 44 15.19 -2.62 3.05
CA SER A 44 13.82 -2.69 3.58
C SER A 44 12.78 -2.48 2.48
N ALA A 45 12.97 -1.48 1.61
CA ALA A 45 12.08 -1.21 0.47
C ALA A 45 12.02 -2.41 -0.49
N LEU A 46 13.15 -3.04 -0.80
CA LEU A 46 13.19 -4.25 -1.62
C LEU A 46 12.47 -5.44 -0.94
N GLY A 47 12.60 -5.57 0.38
CA GLY A 47 11.86 -6.58 1.15
C GLY A 47 10.35 -6.34 1.08
N ILE A 48 9.91 -5.10 1.20
CA ILE A 48 8.49 -4.71 1.07
C ILE A 48 7.99 -5.00 -0.34
N ALA A 49 8.74 -4.66 -1.38
CA ALA A 49 8.38 -4.98 -2.76
C ALA A 49 8.22 -6.50 -2.99
N ALA A 50 9.10 -7.32 -2.42
CA ALA A 50 8.99 -8.78 -2.47
C ALA A 50 7.75 -9.30 -1.72
N GLY A 51 7.38 -8.67 -0.60
CA GLY A 51 6.13 -8.98 0.12
C GLY A 51 4.89 -8.58 -0.67
N ALA A 52 4.92 -7.45 -1.36
CA ALA A 52 3.83 -6.99 -2.23
C ALA A 52 3.57 -7.96 -3.41
N LEU A 53 4.60 -8.66 -3.91
CA LEU A 53 4.41 -9.72 -4.92
C LEU A 53 3.53 -10.87 -4.40
N VAL A 54 3.53 -11.15 -3.10
CA VAL A 54 2.62 -12.15 -2.51
C VAL A 54 1.18 -11.68 -2.67
N HIS A 55 0.88 -10.42 -2.39
CA HIS A 55 -0.46 -9.84 -2.58
C HIS A 55 -0.87 -9.83 -4.05
N VAL A 56 0.02 -9.45 -4.97
CA VAL A 56 -0.25 -9.48 -6.43
C VAL A 56 -0.60 -10.90 -6.86
N THR A 57 0.21 -11.88 -6.46
CA THR A 57 -0.01 -13.28 -6.82
C THR A 57 -1.33 -13.81 -6.25
N ALA A 58 -1.59 -13.53 -4.98
CA ALA A 58 -2.84 -13.93 -4.34
C ALA A 58 -4.06 -13.27 -5.00
N ALA A 59 -3.98 -11.98 -5.36
CA ALA A 59 -5.04 -11.28 -6.07
C ALA A 59 -5.24 -11.85 -7.49
N ALA A 60 -4.15 -12.09 -8.22
CA ALA A 60 -4.20 -12.59 -9.60
C ALA A 60 -4.76 -14.00 -9.71
N LEU A 61 -4.53 -14.84 -8.71
CA LEU A 61 -5.06 -16.21 -8.66
C LEU A 61 -6.44 -16.30 -7.98
N GLY A 62 -6.65 -15.48 -6.94
CA GLY A 62 -7.86 -15.54 -6.11
C GLY A 62 -9.04 -14.74 -6.67
N LEU A 63 -8.81 -13.54 -7.20
CA LEU A 63 -9.89 -12.68 -7.68
C LEU A 63 -10.67 -13.27 -8.87
N PRO A 64 -10.03 -13.83 -9.91
CA PRO A 64 -10.78 -14.48 -10.99
C PRO A 64 -11.66 -15.63 -10.49
N ALA A 65 -11.14 -16.46 -9.58
CA ALA A 65 -11.91 -17.54 -8.98
C ALA A 65 -13.10 -17.03 -8.16
N LEU A 66 -12.91 -15.94 -7.40
CA LEU A 66 -13.97 -15.32 -6.62
C LEU A 66 -15.08 -14.71 -7.49
N LEU A 67 -14.71 -14.06 -8.60
CA LEU A 67 -15.66 -13.47 -9.54
C LEU A 67 -16.52 -14.53 -10.23
N VAL A 68 -15.91 -15.65 -10.63
CA VAL A 68 -16.63 -16.76 -11.25
C VAL A 68 -17.55 -17.45 -10.23
N SER A 69 -17.13 -17.53 -8.96
CA SER A 69 -17.91 -18.24 -7.94
C SER A 69 -19.10 -17.42 -7.41
N SER A 70 -18.97 -16.10 -7.25
CA SER A 70 -20.07 -15.29 -6.71
C SER A 70 -19.83 -13.78 -6.80
N ALA A 71 -20.69 -13.06 -7.53
CA ALA A 71 -20.72 -11.60 -7.55
C ALA A 71 -21.02 -11.01 -6.15
N THR A 72 -21.77 -11.74 -5.32
CA THR A 72 -22.03 -11.36 -3.94
C THR A 72 -20.78 -11.44 -3.09
N ALA A 73 -19.97 -12.49 -3.21
CA ALA A 73 -18.72 -12.63 -2.48
C ALA A 73 -17.74 -11.51 -2.83
N PHE A 74 -17.64 -11.15 -4.11
CA PHE A 74 -16.83 -9.99 -4.53
C PHE A 74 -17.32 -8.68 -3.89
N SER A 75 -18.64 -8.46 -3.90
CA SER A 75 -19.24 -7.27 -3.28
C SER A 75 -18.96 -7.21 -1.78
N VAL A 76 -19.04 -8.34 -1.07
CA VAL A 76 -18.70 -8.43 0.36
C VAL A 76 -17.23 -8.03 0.59
N VAL A 77 -16.29 -8.59 -0.17
CA VAL A 77 -14.85 -8.24 -0.05
C VAL A 77 -14.64 -6.74 -0.30
N LYS A 78 -15.27 -6.20 -1.35
CA LYS A 78 -15.20 -4.77 -1.70
C LYS A 78 -15.69 -3.88 -0.55
N TYR A 79 -16.88 -4.14 -0.01
CA TYR A 79 -17.45 -3.30 1.05
C TYR A 79 -16.73 -3.46 2.39
N LEU A 80 -16.28 -4.67 2.74
CA LEU A 80 -15.43 -4.88 3.92
C LEU A 80 -14.11 -4.13 3.79
N GLY A 81 -13.48 -4.18 2.60
CA GLY A 81 -12.26 -3.42 2.32
C GLY A 81 -12.46 -1.91 2.43
N ALA A 82 -13.55 -1.39 1.85
CA ALA A 82 -13.90 0.03 1.95
C ALA A 82 -14.14 0.47 3.40
N ALA A 83 -14.93 -0.29 4.17
CA ALA A 83 -15.21 -0.02 5.58
C ALA A 83 -13.92 -0.03 6.42
N TYR A 84 -13.01 -0.96 6.14
CA TYR A 84 -11.75 -1.05 6.85
C TYR A 84 -10.79 0.10 6.50
N LEU A 85 -10.74 0.55 5.24
CA LEU A 85 -9.97 1.76 4.86
C LEU A 85 -10.48 3.00 5.61
N ILE A 86 -11.80 3.15 5.70
CA ILE A 86 -12.44 4.23 6.46
C ILE A 86 -12.07 4.11 7.95
N TYR A 87 -12.15 2.90 8.52
CA TYR A 87 -11.75 2.64 9.90
C TYR A 87 -10.29 3.01 10.17
N LEU A 88 -9.35 2.58 9.31
CA LEU A 88 -7.93 2.94 9.43
C LEU A 88 -7.70 4.45 9.33
N GLY A 89 -8.46 5.13 8.46
CA GLY A 89 -8.42 6.58 8.35
C GLY A 89 -8.84 7.27 9.65
N PHE A 90 -9.95 6.85 10.26
CA PHE A 90 -10.39 7.35 11.56
C PHE A 90 -9.42 7.00 12.68
N GLU A 91 -8.94 5.76 12.75
CA GLU A 91 -7.96 5.35 13.75
C GLU A 91 -6.71 6.25 13.69
N LYS A 92 -6.22 6.55 12.47
CA LYS A 92 -5.08 7.44 12.28
C LYS A 92 -5.37 8.86 12.70
N LEU A 93 -6.59 9.37 12.48
CA LEU A 93 -7.01 10.70 12.91
C LEU A 93 -7.11 10.83 14.44
N TYR A 94 -7.61 9.79 15.12
CA TYR A 94 -7.87 9.86 16.57
C TYR A 94 -6.70 9.40 17.43
N ARG A 95 -6.03 8.29 17.08
CA ARG A 95 -4.95 7.71 17.90
C ARG A 95 -3.57 8.27 17.60
N GLY A 96 -3.37 8.84 16.40
CA GLY A 96 -2.06 9.27 15.93
C GLY A 96 -1.09 8.10 15.74
N ASP A 97 0.06 8.40 15.19
CA ASP A 97 1.16 7.43 15.15
C ASP A 97 1.78 7.41 16.55
N SER A 98 1.44 6.41 17.35
CA SER A 98 2.27 6.07 18.49
C SER A 98 3.61 5.57 17.97
N PHE A 99 4.54 6.50 17.74
CA PHE A 99 5.96 6.13 17.73
C PHE A 99 6.27 5.59 19.14
N LYS A 100 5.87 4.32 19.40
CA LYS A 100 6.48 3.59 20.48
C LYS A 100 7.97 3.68 20.25
N LYS A 101 8.70 4.27 21.18
CA LYS A 101 10.16 4.28 21.21
C LYS A 101 10.60 2.84 20.94
N SER A 102 10.85 2.53 19.69
CA SER A 102 11.51 1.30 19.33
C SER A 102 12.88 1.44 19.95
N HIS A 103 13.19 0.61 20.93
CA HIS A 103 14.55 0.43 21.40
C HIS A 103 15.36 0.22 20.13
N ALA A 104 16.42 1.02 19.93
CA ALA A 104 17.28 0.88 18.78
C ALA A 104 17.66 -0.60 18.63
N PRO A 105 17.14 -1.31 17.63
CA PRO A 105 17.45 -2.72 17.53
C PRO A 105 18.92 -2.87 17.20
N GLU A 106 19.58 -3.86 17.77
CA GLU A 106 20.94 -4.21 17.38
C GLU A 106 21.10 -4.24 15.85
N PRO A 107 22.25 -3.79 15.29
CA PRO A 107 22.48 -3.76 13.85
C PRO A 107 22.16 -5.12 13.22
N ALA A 108 21.04 -5.21 12.54
CA ALA A 108 20.61 -6.46 11.94
C ALA A 108 21.31 -6.68 10.60
N LYS A 109 21.69 -7.94 10.31
CA LYS A 109 22.23 -8.32 8.98
C LYS A 109 21.22 -7.95 7.88
N LEU A 110 21.68 -7.49 6.72
CA LEU A 110 20.84 -7.03 5.60
C LEU A 110 19.78 -8.07 5.18
N GLY A 111 20.12 -9.37 5.17
CA GLY A 111 19.17 -10.43 4.88
C GLY A 111 18.04 -10.57 5.91
N ARG A 112 18.29 -10.22 7.19
CA ARG A 112 17.24 -10.16 8.21
C ARG A 112 16.34 -8.98 7.97
N ILE A 113 16.90 -7.81 7.60
CA ILE A 113 16.15 -6.60 7.28
C ILE A 113 15.21 -6.85 6.09
N PHE A 114 15.72 -7.47 5.02
CA PHE A 114 14.94 -7.86 3.85
C PHE A 114 13.75 -8.75 4.26
N ARG A 115 14.00 -9.85 4.97
CA ARG A 115 12.92 -10.77 5.41
C ARG A 115 11.89 -10.10 6.30
N GLN A 116 12.33 -9.22 7.19
CA GLN A 116 11.39 -8.42 8.01
C GLN A 116 10.57 -7.47 7.13
N GLY A 117 11.16 -6.87 6.09
CA GLY A 117 10.43 -6.07 5.11
C GLY A 117 9.33 -6.89 4.41
N VAL A 118 9.65 -8.12 3.97
CA VAL A 118 8.65 -9.04 3.41
C VAL A 118 7.49 -9.27 4.38
N VAL A 119 7.78 -9.60 5.64
CA VAL A 119 6.75 -9.83 6.66
C VAL A 119 5.91 -8.59 6.92
N VAL A 120 6.55 -7.40 7.00
CA VAL A 120 5.84 -6.13 7.19
C VAL A 120 4.87 -5.87 6.03
N SER A 121 5.26 -6.12 4.79
CA SER A 121 4.40 -5.96 3.62
C SER A 121 3.26 -6.98 3.61
N VAL A 122 3.56 -8.28 3.78
CA VAL A 122 2.55 -9.34 3.79
C VAL A 122 1.48 -9.13 4.87
N LEU A 123 1.89 -8.62 6.03
CA LEU A 123 0.98 -8.29 7.13
C LEU A 123 0.44 -6.85 7.06
N ASN A 124 0.74 -6.10 5.99
CA ASN A 124 0.30 -4.73 5.84
C ASN A 124 -1.16 -4.67 5.36
N PRO A 125 -2.10 -4.30 6.23
CA PRO A 125 -3.51 -4.28 5.85
C PRO A 125 -3.81 -3.25 4.75
N LYS A 126 -3.03 -2.16 4.67
CA LYS A 126 -3.18 -1.13 3.63
C LYS A 126 -2.89 -1.71 2.25
N GLU A 127 -1.82 -2.51 2.11
CA GLU A 127 -1.46 -3.18 0.85
C GLU A 127 -2.47 -4.28 0.50
N ALA A 128 -2.81 -5.13 1.47
CA ALA A 128 -3.81 -6.17 1.27
C ALA A 128 -5.12 -5.60 0.72
N LEU A 129 -5.63 -4.53 1.32
CA LEU A 129 -6.86 -3.88 0.87
C LEU A 129 -6.74 -3.24 -0.51
N PHE A 130 -5.59 -2.64 -0.82
CA PHE A 130 -5.35 -2.12 -2.15
C PHE A 130 -5.47 -3.23 -3.19
N PHE A 131 -4.77 -4.35 -3.00
CA PHE A 131 -4.74 -5.44 -3.97
C PHE A 131 -6.07 -6.20 -4.08
N PHE A 132 -6.81 -6.36 -2.99
CA PHE A 132 -8.05 -7.14 -2.99
C PHE A 132 -9.32 -6.31 -3.18
N ALA A 133 -9.34 -5.03 -2.79
CA ALA A 133 -10.54 -4.21 -2.87
C ALA A 133 -10.46 -3.09 -3.92
N LEU A 134 -9.30 -2.46 -4.10
CA LEU A 134 -9.17 -1.32 -5.00
C LEU A 134 -8.67 -1.71 -6.39
N LEU A 135 -7.60 -2.50 -6.50
CA LEU A 135 -7.00 -2.89 -7.78
C LEU A 135 -7.99 -3.55 -8.74
N PRO A 136 -8.90 -4.45 -8.31
CA PRO A 136 -9.87 -5.08 -9.21
C PRO A 136 -10.80 -4.10 -9.93
N GLN A 137 -10.98 -2.90 -9.40
CA GLN A 137 -11.87 -1.89 -9.99
C GLN A 137 -11.28 -1.26 -11.27
N PHE A 138 -9.98 -1.50 -11.52
CA PHE A 138 -9.28 -1.04 -12.71
C PHE A 138 -9.09 -2.13 -13.77
N VAL A 139 -9.61 -3.33 -13.49
CA VAL A 139 -9.56 -4.47 -14.41
C VAL A 139 -10.75 -4.40 -15.36
N ASP A 140 -10.50 -4.56 -16.66
CA ASP A 140 -11.55 -4.70 -17.64
C ASP A 140 -11.92 -6.18 -17.78
N TYR A 141 -13.13 -6.53 -17.30
CA TYR A 141 -13.64 -7.89 -17.32
C TYR A 141 -14.15 -8.34 -18.69
N SER A 142 -14.31 -7.40 -19.62
CA SER A 142 -14.77 -7.69 -20.99
C SER A 142 -13.61 -7.98 -21.94
N GLU A 143 -12.39 -7.61 -21.58
CA GLU A 143 -11.22 -7.70 -22.45
C GLU A 143 -10.07 -8.52 -21.84
N GLY A 144 -9.69 -9.58 -22.50
CA GLY A 144 -8.47 -10.33 -22.24
C GLY A 144 -8.44 -11.10 -20.91
N SER A 145 -7.24 -11.39 -20.44
CA SER A 145 -7.04 -12.15 -19.20
C SER A 145 -7.05 -11.24 -17.98
N ILE A 146 -8.02 -11.45 -17.09
CA ILE A 146 -8.12 -10.78 -15.78
C ILE A 146 -6.82 -10.93 -14.99
N THR A 147 -6.28 -12.16 -14.94
CA THR A 147 -5.03 -12.50 -14.26
C THR A 147 -3.86 -11.65 -14.80
N ALA A 148 -3.74 -11.53 -16.13
CA ALA A 148 -2.67 -10.76 -16.74
C ALA A 148 -2.79 -9.25 -16.43
N GLN A 149 -4.01 -8.71 -16.43
CA GLN A 149 -4.25 -7.32 -16.05
C GLN A 149 -3.89 -7.05 -14.59
N ILE A 150 -4.25 -7.96 -13.67
CA ILE A 150 -3.89 -7.85 -12.25
C ILE A 150 -2.38 -7.90 -12.06
N PHE A 151 -1.67 -8.80 -12.74
CA PHE A 151 -0.21 -8.83 -12.70
C PHE A 151 0.41 -7.54 -13.25
N PHE A 152 -0.07 -7.05 -14.39
CA PHE A 152 0.42 -5.80 -14.98
C PHE A 152 0.25 -4.61 -14.03
N LEU A 153 -0.97 -4.38 -13.53
CA LEU A 153 -1.27 -3.30 -12.60
C LEU A 153 -0.51 -3.46 -11.27
N GLY A 154 -0.41 -4.70 -10.79
CA GLY A 154 0.32 -5.02 -9.57
C GLY A 154 1.82 -4.75 -9.69
N LEU A 155 2.46 -5.15 -10.78
CA LEU A 155 3.87 -4.87 -11.04
C LEU A 155 4.12 -3.37 -11.26
N LEU A 156 3.20 -2.67 -11.92
CA LEU A 156 3.26 -1.21 -12.05
C LEU A 156 3.21 -0.55 -10.67
N PHE A 157 2.27 -0.96 -9.80
CA PHE A 157 2.18 -0.46 -8.43
C PHE A 157 3.46 -0.73 -7.64
N ILE A 158 4.01 -1.95 -7.71
CA ILE A 158 5.28 -2.31 -7.03
C ILE A 158 6.43 -1.43 -7.54
N SER A 159 6.53 -1.20 -8.85
CA SER A 159 7.58 -0.35 -9.43
C SER A 159 7.51 1.10 -8.92
N MET A 160 6.30 1.64 -8.85
CA MET A 160 6.06 2.96 -8.25
C MET A 160 6.36 2.94 -6.75
N GLY A 161 5.98 1.86 -6.05
CA GLY A 161 6.24 1.65 -4.63
C GLY A 161 7.74 1.62 -4.33
N VAL A 162 8.52 0.84 -5.07
CA VAL A 162 10.00 0.79 -4.92
C VAL A 162 10.62 2.17 -5.09
N THR A 163 10.13 2.94 -6.07
CA THR A 163 10.62 4.30 -6.30
C THR A 163 10.29 5.21 -5.09
N SER A 164 9.04 5.23 -4.66
CA SER A 164 8.60 6.02 -3.50
C SER A 164 9.32 5.62 -2.21
N ASP A 165 9.40 4.32 -1.93
CA ASP A 165 10.03 3.77 -0.74
C ASP A 165 11.54 4.01 -0.70
N THR A 166 12.20 3.97 -1.87
CA THR A 166 13.61 4.32 -1.99
C THR A 166 13.84 5.81 -1.72
N LEU A 167 12.95 6.68 -2.21
CA LEU A 167 13.00 8.11 -1.89
C LEU A 167 12.83 8.35 -0.39
N TRP A 168 11.89 7.65 0.27
CA TRP A 168 11.74 7.68 1.73
C TRP A 168 13.01 7.22 2.44
N ALA A 169 13.62 6.11 1.99
CA ALA A 169 14.85 5.58 2.57
C ALA A 169 16.02 6.58 2.48
N LEU A 170 16.21 7.18 1.31
CA LEU A 170 17.30 8.12 1.06
C LEU A 170 17.10 9.45 1.81
N SER A 171 15.86 9.95 1.83
CA SER A 171 15.51 11.20 2.51
C SER A 171 15.53 11.08 4.03
N ALA A 172 15.18 9.91 4.56
CA ALA A 172 15.08 9.69 6.00
C ALA A 172 16.40 9.92 6.75
N GLY A 173 17.53 9.57 6.13
CA GLY A 173 18.85 9.78 6.73
C GLY A 173 19.26 11.24 6.86
N THR A 174 18.73 12.10 6.00
CA THR A 174 19.03 13.55 6.01
C THR A 174 18.02 14.37 6.79
N LEU A 175 16.74 14.04 6.67
CA LEU A 175 15.65 14.79 7.32
C LEU A 175 15.29 14.28 8.72
N ALA A 176 15.75 13.09 9.08
CA ALA A 176 15.30 12.42 10.29
C ALA A 176 15.51 13.20 11.58
N GLN A 177 16.63 13.90 11.72
CA GLN A 177 16.91 14.71 12.90
C GLN A 177 15.97 15.92 13.00
N HIS A 178 15.57 16.51 11.86
CA HIS A 178 14.64 17.63 11.79
C HIS A 178 13.18 17.18 11.94
N LEU A 179 12.81 16.07 11.33
CA LEU A 179 11.43 15.54 11.35
C LEU A 179 11.03 14.98 12.73
N LYS A 180 11.95 14.30 13.44
CA LYS A 180 11.68 13.82 14.82
C LYS A 180 11.37 14.95 15.81
N ARG A 181 11.84 16.17 15.56
CA ARG A 181 11.63 17.35 16.42
C ARG A 181 10.41 18.19 16.06
N ASN A 182 9.84 18.03 14.88
CA ASN A 182 8.78 18.91 14.38
C ASN A 182 7.38 18.29 14.61
N THR A 183 6.77 18.64 15.74
CA THR A 183 5.41 18.19 16.12
C THR A 183 4.33 18.67 15.13
N ARG A 184 4.54 19.79 14.41
CA ARG A 184 3.60 20.28 13.39
C ARG A 184 3.58 19.35 12.18
N TRP A 185 4.73 18.87 11.73
CA TRP A 185 4.84 17.90 10.63
C TRP A 185 4.08 16.61 10.94
N LEU A 186 4.26 16.07 12.13
CA LEU A 186 3.56 14.84 12.57
C LEU A 186 2.03 15.03 12.58
N LYS A 187 1.55 16.20 13.00
CA LYS A 187 0.11 16.52 12.96
C LYS A 187 -0.42 16.61 11.53
N VAL A 188 0.24 17.37 10.64
CA VAL A 188 -0.17 17.51 9.23
C VAL A 188 -0.20 16.16 8.55
N GLN A 189 0.86 15.36 8.69
CA GLN A 189 0.94 14.01 8.15
C GLN A 189 -0.23 13.12 8.62
N ARG A 190 -0.57 13.18 9.90
CA ARG A 190 -1.68 12.44 10.50
C ARG A 190 -3.02 12.80 9.83
N TYR A 191 -3.35 14.08 9.71
CA TYR A 191 -4.61 14.54 9.13
C TYR A 191 -4.71 14.24 7.64
N VAL A 192 -3.64 14.49 6.88
CA VAL A 192 -3.58 14.20 5.45
C VAL A 192 -3.74 12.70 5.21
N SER A 193 -2.96 11.85 5.91
CA SER A 193 -3.02 10.40 5.75
C SER A 193 -4.38 9.81 6.15
N GLY A 194 -4.96 10.28 7.26
CA GLY A 194 -6.27 9.82 7.71
C GLY A 194 -7.39 10.22 6.72
N GLY A 195 -7.40 11.47 6.28
CA GLY A 195 -8.35 11.96 5.29
C GLY A 195 -8.27 11.22 3.95
N MET A 196 -7.05 10.95 3.47
CA MET A 196 -6.85 10.20 2.22
C MET A 196 -7.32 8.74 2.32
N LEU A 197 -7.09 8.05 3.45
CA LEU A 197 -7.60 6.69 3.65
C LEU A 197 -9.13 6.65 3.66
N ILE A 198 -9.77 7.63 4.32
CA ILE A 198 -11.23 7.76 4.31
C ILE A 198 -11.74 8.00 2.88
N SER A 199 -11.11 8.93 2.15
CA SER A 199 -11.50 9.23 0.76
C SER A 199 -11.38 8.00 -0.15
N LEU A 200 -10.30 7.22 -0.02
CA LEU A 200 -10.11 5.97 -0.77
C LEU A 200 -11.17 4.93 -0.41
N GLY A 201 -11.49 4.76 0.87
CA GLY A 201 -12.54 3.85 1.31
C GLY A 201 -13.91 4.24 0.76
N VAL A 202 -14.26 5.52 0.81
CA VAL A 202 -15.50 6.06 0.23
C VAL A 202 -15.51 5.83 -1.29
N ALA A 203 -14.45 6.20 -2.00
CA ALA A 203 -14.34 5.97 -3.45
C ALA A 203 -14.51 4.49 -3.81
N THR A 204 -13.89 3.58 -3.04
CA THR A 204 -14.02 2.12 -3.21
C THR A 204 -15.46 1.65 -3.02
N ALA A 205 -16.18 2.17 -2.04
CA ALA A 205 -17.59 1.81 -1.79
C ALA A 205 -18.51 2.24 -2.94
N PHE A 206 -18.28 3.42 -3.51
CA PHE A 206 -19.12 3.98 -4.58
C PHE A 206 -18.65 3.63 -5.99
N ALA A 207 -17.44 3.11 -6.17
CA ALA A 207 -17.02 2.61 -7.48
C ALA A 207 -17.96 1.50 -7.92
N GLY A 208 -18.68 1.74 -9.02
CA GLY A 208 -19.69 0.82 -9.53
C GLY A 208 -19.10 -0.55 -9.83
N SER A 209 -19.80 -1.59 -9.44
CA SER A 209 -19.60 -2.89 -10.05
C SER A 209 -20.05 -2.76 -11.50
N HIS A 210 -19.11 -2.65 -12.45
CA HIS A 210 -19.42 -2.69 -13.88
C HIS A 210 -19.87 -4.10 -14.27
N THR A 211 -20.94 -4.56 -13.66
CA THR A 211 -21.73 -5.66 -14.21
C THR A 211 -22.70 -5.02 -15.19
N LYS A 212 -22.22 -4.72 -16.41
CA LYS A 212 -23.15 -4.58 -17.53
C LYS A 212 -23.84 -5.92 -17.70
N LYS A 213 -25.17 -5.91 -17.56
CA LYS A 213 -26.07 -6.97 -18.02
C LYS A 213 -25.82 -7.28 -19.48
#